data_14f18a8dedb2bd2f572de2509243ae56
#
_entry.id   14f18a8dedb2bd2f572de2509243ae56
#
_cell.length_a   1.000
_cell.length_b   1.000
_cell.length_c   1.000
_cell.angle_alpha   90.00
_cell.angle_beta   90.00
_cell.angle_gamma   90.00
#
_symmetry.space_group_name_H-M   'P 1'
#
loop_
_entity.id
_entity.type
_entity.pdbx_description
1 polymer ?
#
loop_
_entity_poly.entity_id
_entity_poly.type
_entity_poly.pdbx_seq_one_letter_code
_entity_poly.pdbx_strand_id
1 'polypeptide(L)'
;MFDNKKYQKNWYQSNKDNLKKRAISRRAEVSKENRENLIAYLREHPCVDCGEKDIIVLQFDHVRGTKRRDISYMICAGFRWDTILKEIEKCDVRCANDHLRKTAKQQSHFNFLNL
;
A
#
# COMPACT_ATOMS: atom_id res chain seq x y z
N MET A 1 14.79 13.58 -47.31
CA MET A 1 15.52 13.14 -46.09
C MET A 1 14.50 12.79 -45.02
N PHE A 2 14.63 11.63 -44.38
CA PHE A 2 13.70 11.19 -43.34
C PHE A 2 13.96 11.93 -42.04
N ASP A 3 12.90 12.53 -41.45
CA ASP A 3 12.99 13.26 -40.20
C ASP A 3 12.57 12.35 -39.03
N ASN A 4 13.52 11.79 -38.30
CA ASN A 4 13.31 10.90 -37.19
C ASN A 4 12.51 11.55 -36.04
N LYS A 5 12.81 12.80 -35.73
CA LYS A 5 12.13 13.52 -34.61
C LYS A 5 10.65 13.70 -34.91
N LYS A 6 10.33 14.12 -36.14
CA LYS A 6 8.96 14.28 -36.61
C LYS A 6 8.22 12.94 -36.63
N TYR A 7 8.87 11.89 -37.12
CA TYR A 7 8.32 10.54 -37.14
C TYR A 7 8.01 10.04 -35.71
N GLN A 8 8.93 10.16 -34.80
CA GLN A 8 8.76 9.75 -33.40
C GLN A 8 7.63 10.53 -32.72
N LYS A 9 7.56 11.84 -32.94
CA LYS A 9 6.48 12.69 -32.41
C LYS A 9 5.12 12.26 -32.97
N ASN A 10 5.01 12.05 -34.25
CA ASN A 10 3.78 11.62 -34.91
C ASN A 10 3.35 10.24 -34.44
N TRP A 11 4.29 9.31 -34.30
CA TRP A 11 4.04 7.98 -33.79
C TRP A 11 3.48 8.05 -32.37
N TYR A 12 4.10 8.83 -31.50
CA TYR A 12 3.67 9.01 -30.13
C TYR A 12 2.26 9.61 -30.07
N GLN A 13 1.99 10.66 -30.83
CA GLN A 13 0.66 11.29 -30.88
C GLN A 13 -0.42 10.30 -31.34
N SER A 14 -0.10 9.42 -32.30
CA SER A 14 -1.02 8.42 -32.79
C SER A 14 -1.24 7.25 -31.83
N ASN A 15 -0.27 6.96 -30.94
CA ASN A 15 -0.29 5.78 -30.08
C ASN A 15 -0.44 6.08 -28.59
N LYS A 16 -0.46 7.35 -28.19
CA LYS A 16 -0.49 7.74 -26.78
C LYS A 16 -1.67 7.16 -26.00
N ASP A 17 -2.84 7.07 -26.62
CA ASP A 17 -4.04 6.54 -25.97
C ASP A 17 -3.90 5.03 -25.71
N ASN A 18 -3.33 4.28 -26.66
CA ASN A 18 -3.04 2.87 -26.49
C ASN A 18 -1.97 2.62 -25.42
N LEU A 19 -0.94 3.47 -25.37
CA LEU A 19 0.10 3.40 -24.35
C LEU A 19 -0.48 3.66 -22.96
N LYS A 20 -1.37 4.65 -22.83
CA LYS A 20 -2.07 4.95 -21.57
C LYS A 20 -2.96 3.78 -21.14
N LYS A 21 -3.73 3.19 -22.06
CA LYS A 21 -4.58 2.02 -21.76
C LYS A 21 -3.75 0.84 -21.28
N ARG A 22 -2.61 0.56 -21.92
CA ARG A 22 -1.69 -0.51 -21.49
C ARG A 22 -1.13 -0.25 -20.10
N ALA A 23 -0.74 0.98 -19.80
CA ALA A 23 -0.22 1.36 -18.49
C ALA A 23 -1.28 1.20 -17.39
N ILE A 24 -2.53 1.60 -17.65
CA ILE A 24 -3.65 1.45 -16.73
C ILE A 24 -3.94 -0.03 -16.47
N SER A 25 -4.01 -0.85 -17.53
CA SER A 25 -4.26 -2.30 -17.42
C SER A 25 -3.16 -2.99 -16.61
N ARG A 26 -1.90 -2.64 -16.88
CA ARG A 26 -0.75 -3.19 -16.16
C ARG A 26 -0.78 -2.85 -14.68
N ARG A 27 -1.10 -1.59 -14.35
CA ARG A 27 -1.26 -1.15 -12.95
C ARG A 27 -2.37 -1.91 -12.24
N ALA A 28 -3.50 -2.12 -12.92
CA ALA A 28 -4.62 -2.87 -12.35
C ALA A 28 -4.24 -4.32 -12.05
N GLU A 29 -3.50 -4.97 -12.94
CA GLU A 29 -3.00 -6.34 -12.74
C GLU A 29 -2.04 -6.43 -11.57
N VAL A 30 -1.06 -5.53 -11.50
CA VAL A 30 -0.09 -5.47 -10.40
C VAL A 30 -0.79 -5.18 -9.08
N SER A 31 -1.73 -4.24 -9.06
CA SER A 31 -2.52 -3.92 -7.87
C SER A 31 -3.32 -5.12 -7.38
N LYS A 32 -3.91 -5.89 -8.29
CA LYS A 32 -4.64 -7.12 -7.97
C LYS A 32 -3.72 -8.16 -7.32
N GLU A 33 -2.57 -8.41 -7.91
CA GLU A 33 -1.56 -9.32 -7.37
C GLU A 33 -1.08 -8.88 -6.00
N ASN A 34 -0.85 -7.58 -5.81
CA ASN A 34 -0.46 -7.00 -4.54
C ASN A 34 -1.53 -7.23 -3.46
N ARG A 35 -2.82 -7.09 -3.80
CA ARG A 35 -3.93 -7.36 -2.88
C ARG A 35 -3.96 -8.83 -2.47
N GLU A 36 -3.75 -9.74 -3.41
CA GLU A 36 -3.69 -11.18 -3.13
C GLU A 36 -2.53 -11.51 -2.19
N ASN A 37 -1.36 -10.93 -2.43
CA ASN A 37 -0.19 -11.07 -1.57
C ASN A 37 -0.45 -10.47 -0.17
N LEU A 38 -1.12 -9.33 -0.11
CA LEU A 38 -1.48 -8.69 1.15
C LEU A 38 -2.41 -9.56 1.99
N ILE A 39 -3.43 -10.14 1.36
CA ILE A 39 -4.37 -11.03 2.03
C ILE A 39 -3.63 -12.26 2.58
N ALA A 40 -2.74 -12.85 1.79
CA ALA A 40 -1.93 -13.98 2.24
C ALA A 40 -1.05 -13.60 3.44
N TYR A 41 -0.44 -12.42 3.40
CA TYR A 41 0.37 -11.91 4.50
C TYR A 41 -0.46 -11.74 5.78
N LEU A 42 -1.62 -11.09 5.69
CA LEU A 42 -2.48 -10.82 6.85
C LEU A 42 -3.04 -12.10 7.47
N ARG A 43 -3.30 -13.13 6.68
CA ARG A 43 -3.76 -14.44 7.19
C ARG A 43 -2.72 -15.10 8.10
N GLU A 44 -1.45 -14.83 7.87
CA GLU A 44 -0.34 -15.37 8.68
C GLU A 44 0.10 -14.42 9.80
N HIS A 45 -0.42 -13.20 9.82
CA HIS A 45 -0.03 -12.17 10.77
C HIS A 45 -1.24 -11.55 11.45
N PRO A 46 -1.82 -12.23 12.46
CA PRO A 46 -2.93 -11.66 13.24
C PRO A 46 -2.47 -10.46 14.06
N CYS A 47 -3.43 -9.75 14.66
CA CYS A 47 -3.12 -8.62 15.54
C CYS A 47 -2.10 -9.00 16.61
N VAL A 48 -1.02 -8.23 16.71
CA VAL A 48 0.06 -8.48 17.67
C VAL A 48 -0.37 -8.33 19.13
N ASP A 49 -1.45 -7.57 19.39
CA ASP A 49 -1.92 -7.29 20.75
C ASP A 49 -3.00 -8.27 21.23
N CYS A 50 -4.00 -8.57 20.39
CA CYS A 50 -5.15 -9.39 20.81
C CYS A 50 -5.34 -10.69 20.00
N GLY A 51 -4.56 -10.88 18.94
CA GLY A 51 -4.65 -12.07 18.09
C GLY A 51 -5.84 -12.07 17.12
N GLU A 52 -6.50 -10.93 16.90
CA GLU A 52 -7.60 -10.82 15.94
C GLU A 52 -7.15 -11.29 14.56
N LYS A 53 -7.92 -12.18 13.96
CA LYS A 53 -7.60 -12.80 12.67
C LYS A 53 -8.43 -12.26 11.51
N ASP A 54 -9.48 -11.50 11.79
CA ASP A 54 -10.32 -10.91 10.74
C ASP A 54 -9.53 -9.88 9.95
N ILE A 55 -9.15 -10.23 8.73
CA ILE A 55 -8.33 -9.39 7.88
C ILE A 55 -8.98 -8.04 7.54
N ILE A 56 -10.31 -7.95 7.63
CA ILE A 56 -11.03 -6.70 7.35
C ILE A 56 -10.68 -5.62 8.36
N VAL A 57 -10.44 -6.00 9.61
CA VAL A 57 -10.16 -5.07 10.69
C VAL A 57 -8.66 -4.93 10.99
N LEU A 58 -7.81 -5.65 10.28
CA LEU A 58 -6.36 -5.57 10.46
C LEU A 58 -5.78 -4.38 9.71
N GLN A 59 -4.88 -3.68 10.37
CA GLN A 59 -4.21 -2.48 9.86
C GLN A 59 -2.71 -2.58 10.05
N PHE A 60 -1.96 -1.83 9.23
CA PHE A 60 -0.52 -1.71 9.39
C PHE A 60 -0.20 -0.48 10.22
N ASP A 61 0.47 -0.69 11.34
CA ASP A 61 0.93 0.36 12.24
C ASP A 61 2.44 0.51 12.10
N HIS A 62 2.89 1.61 11.52
CA HIS A 62 4.32 1.91 11.36
C HIS A 62 4.94 2.16 12.74
N VAL A 63 5.81 1.27 13.19
CA VAL A 63 6.39 1.30 14.54
C VAL A 63 7.91 1.39 14.54
N ARG A 64 8.56 1.17 13.41
CA ARG A 64 10.02 1.19 13.30
C ARG A 64 10.47 1.84 12.01
N GLY A 65 11.65 2.41 12.02
CA GLY A 65 12.22 3.09 10.87
C GLY A 65 11.45 4.35 10.52
N THR A 66 11.63 4.81 9.29
CA THR A 66 10.94 5.99 8.76
C THR A 66 9.86 5.58 7.78
N LYS A 67 8.63 5.99 8.05
CA LYS A 67 7.50 5.77 7.13
C LYS A 67 7.78 6.46 5.80
N ARG A 68 7.77 5.69 4.72
CA ARG A 68 7.92 6.22 3.38
C ARG A 68 6.55 6.56 2.77
N ARG A 69 5.60 5.62 2.84
CA ARG A 69 4.26 5.76 2.29
C ARG A 69 3.29 4.83 3.01
N ASP A 70 1.99 5.09 2.84
CA ASP A 70 0.96 4.17 3.29
C ASP A 70 0.96 2.89 2.45
N ILE A 71 0.78 1.76 3.08
CA ILE A 71 0.75 0.45 2.40
C ILE A 71 -0.37 0.42 1.34
N SER A 72 -1.57 0.91 1.69
CA SER A 72 -2.69 0.96 0.77
C SER A 72 -2.40 1.79 -0.48
N TYR A 73 -1.71 2.91 -0.32
CA TYR A 73 -1.28 3.74 -1.45
C TYR A 73 -0.33 2.96 -2.37
N MET A 74 0.66 2.29 -1.81
CA MET A 74 1.65 1.54 -2.58
C MET A 74 1.00 0.41 -3.39
N ILE A 75 0.01 -0.26 -2.81
CA ILE A 75 -0.76 -1.32 -3.48
C ILE A 75 -1.52 -0.75 -4.67
N CYS A 76 -2.29 0.32 -4.45
CA CYS A 76 -3.11 0.94 -5.51
C CYS A 76 -2.26 1.58 -6.61
N ALA A 77 -1.10 2.13 -6.26
CA ALA A 77 -0.19 2.76 -7.21
C ALA A 77 0.60 1.75 -8.04
N GLY A 78 0.49 0.45 -7.75
CA GLY A 78 1.16 -0.59 -8.51
C GLY A 78 2.65 -0.72 -8.20
N PHE A 79 3.06 -0.42 -6.98
CA PHE A 79 4.44 -0.65 -6.54
C PHE A 79 4.77 -2.15 -6.61
N ARG A 80 6.05 -2.47 -6.79
CA ARG A 80 6.51 -3.86 -6.73
C ARG A 80 6.28 -4.41 -5.33
N TRP A 81 5.86 -5.68 -5.27
CA TRP A 81 5.61 -6.33 -3.99
C TRP A 81 6.85 -6.29 -3.07
N ASP A 82 8.05 -6.48 -3.62
CA ASP A 82 9.29 -6.39 -2.84
C ASP A 82 9.43 -5.06 -2.11
N THR A 83 9.08 -3.96 -2.78
CA THR A 83 9.11 -2.61 -2.22
C THR A 83 8.05 -2.45 -1.13
N ILE A 84 6.85 -2.96 -1.37
CA ILE A 84 5.74 -2.96 -0.41
C ILE A 84 6.13 -3.77 0.84
N LEU A 85 6.72 -4.93 0.64
CA LEU A 85 7.13 -5.82 1.74
C LEU A 85 8.16 -5.15 2.64
N LYS A 86 9.10 -4.40 2.08
CA LYS A 86 10.06 -3.60 2.86
C LYS A 86 9.38 -2.56 3.73
N GLU A 87 8.31 -1.95 3.24
CA GLU A 87 7.53 -1.01 4.02
C GLU A 87 6.72 -1.74 5.11
N ILE A 88 6.14 -2.90 4.79
CA ILE A 88 5.42 -3.75 5.74
C ILE A 88 6.32 -4.18 6.92
N GLU A 89 7.59 -4.45 6.67
CA GLU A 89 8.56 -4.82 7.70
C GLU A 89 8.74 -3.75 8.78
N LYS A 90 8.41 -2.50 8.47
CA LYS A 90 8.42 -1.40 9.43
C LYS A 90 7.17 -1.37 10.32
N CYS A 91 6.19 -2.19 10.02
CA CYS A 91 4.87 -2.16 10.64
C CYS A 91 4.63 -3.38 11.53
N ASP A 92 3.80 -3.18 12.56
CA ASP A 92 3.10 -4.25 13.23
C ASP A 92 1.67 -4.32 12.69
N VAL A 93 1.14 -5.53 12.62
CA VAL A 93 -0.27 -5.73 12.28
C VAL A 93 -1.09 -5.57 13.55
N ARG A 94 -2.01 -4.61 13.56
CA ARG A 94 -2.94 -4.36 14.68
C ARG A 94 -4.35 -4.25 14.17
N CYS A 95 -5.30 -4.75 14.94
CA CYS A 95 -6.71 -4.51 14.65
C CYS A 95 -7.04 -3.02 14.87
N ALA A 96 -8.13 -2.56 14.26
CA ALA A 96 -8.54 -1.17 14.33
C ALA A 96 -8.69 -0.68 15.79
N ASN A 97 -9.24 -1.52 16.65
CA ASN A 97 -9.44 -1.17 18.07
C ASN A 97 -8.11 -1.00 18.81
N ASP A 98 -7.21 -1.94 18.68
CA ASP A 98 -5.90 -1.88 19.34
C ASP A 98 -5.00 -0.78 18.78
N HIS A 99 -5.09 -0.52 17.47
CA HIS A 99 -4.40 0.59 16.85
C HIS A 99 -4.89 1.93 17.40
N LEU A 100 -6.20 2.08 17.52
CA LEU A 100 -6.81 3.29 18.11
C LEU A 100 -6.45 3.45 19.59
N ARG A 101 -6.49 2.38 20.38
CA ARG A 101 -6.08 2.39 21.79
C ARG A 101 -4.63 2.82 21.95
N LYS A 102 -3.74 2.28 21.13
CA LYS A 102 -2.31 2.63 21.14
C LYS A 102 -2.10 4.11 20.81
N THR A 103 -2.76 4.61 19.76
CA THR A 103 -2.68 6.00 19.35
C THR A 103 -3.17 6.93 20.43
N ALA A 104 -4.30 6.60 21.08
CA ALA A 104 -4.85 7.39 22.17
C ALA A 104 -3.88 7.51 23.36
N LYS A 105 -3.21 6.42 23.71
CA LYS A 105 -2.18 6.40 24.77
C LYS A 105 -0.96 7.24 24.39
N GLN A 106 -0.46 7.10 23.17
CA GLN A 106 0.72 7.83 22.70
C GLN A 106 0.49 9.33 22.62
N GLN A 107 -0.69 9.74 22.16
CA GLN A 107 -1.03 11.15 21.96
C GLN A 107 -1.68 11.79 23.18
N SER A 108 -1.90 11.02 24.23
CA SER A 108 -2.48 11.50 25.49
C SER A 108 -3.85 12.18 25.32
N HIS A 109 -4.59 11.83 24.27
CA HIS A 109 -5.88 12.44 23.95
C HIS A 109 -6.94 12.25 25.03
N PHE A 110 -6.84 11.17 25.80
CA PHE A 110 -7.82 10.78 26.81
C PHE A 110 -7.24 10.72 28.20
N ASN A 111 -6.15 11.44 28.47
CA ASN A 111 -5.52 11.45 29.79
C ASN A 111 -6.49 11.91 30.89
N PHE A 112 -7.41 12.84 30.58
CA PHE A 112 -8.42 13.34 31.52
C PHE A 112 -9.42 12.26 31.93
N LEU A 113 -9.50 11.14 31.22
CA LEU A 113 -10.38 10.02 31.56
C LEU A 113 -9.71 8.97 32.47
N ASN A 114 -8.42 9.11 32.76
CA ASN A 114 -7.63 8.15 33.53
C ASN A 114 -7.69 6.72 32.98
N LEU A 115 -7.64 6.62 31.66
CA LEU A 115 -7.68 5.33 30.98
C LEU A 115 -6.33 4.62 31.03
#